data_4fcd2fbb8032ab160d661cad2ab2bd79
#
_entry.id   4fcd2fbb8032ab160d661cad2ab2bd79
#
_cell.length_a   1.000
_cell.length_b   1.000
_cell.length_c   1.000
_cell.angle_alpha   90.00
_cell.angle_beta   90.00
_cell.angle_gamma   90.00
#
_symmetry.space_group_name_H-M   'P 1'
#
loop_
_entity.id
_entity.type
_entity.pdbx_description
1 polymer ?
#
loop_
_entity_poly.entity_id
_entity_poly.type
_entity_poly.pdbx_seq_one_letter_code
_entity_poly.pdbx_strand_id
1 'polypeptide(L)'
;HRLIPGSELVLTKMADRDSNLKSNSDVEKYIDELLLDNNVGTIILNVAFCDFKSLPIEGIENGFHADRLKTAEGNLTLELTPTDKVIAKIRQKRPDIFLIGFKTTTNKTSDEQFLIALQMMKKTKCNLVLANDTVTRNNMVITPEETIYGETTDRKSALKELVDMILLRNNLTYNHSIFNEVESTPISTTPETFQKTIKFLLDKAGFIENNGNGFTPGHFCYKLDDKSFLSSQRKANHNLVFTEGMSKVEVDNNEFTVSGKRKASVGARSQWLILQQNPGYDCIIHTHNPLKEGSQIPVAEQRPFQCGSLECGLNTVTHMKEFKGIKAVYLDKHGVNILFNSNDNPEKIKNFVLENIELGIKVK
;
A
#
# COMPACT_ATOMS: atom_id res chain seq x y z
N HIS A 1 5.45 10.32 20.74
CA HIS A 1 4.57 11.47 20.55
C HIS A 1 5.30 12.82 20.68
N ARG A 2 6.35 12.93 21.52
CA ARG A 2 7.08 14.20 21.71
C ARG A 2 7.63 14.84 20.43
N LEU A 3 7.82 14.05 19.38
CA LEU A 3 8.32 14.50 18.07
C LEU A 3 7.21 14.79 17.05
N ILE A 4 5.95 14.55 17.41
CA ILE A 4 4.79 14.77 16.52
C ILE A 4 3.91 15.85 17.15
N PRO A 5 3.90 17.09 16.64
CA PRO A 5 3.09 18.17 17.15
C PRO A 5 1.61 17.81 17.19
N GLY A 6 0.90 18.22 18.24
CA GLY A 6 -0.54 17.96 18.40
C GLY A 6 -0.91 16.52 18.70
N SER A 7 0.07 15.62 18.91
CA SER A 7 -0.22 14.21 19.23
C SER A 7 -0.52 14.00 20.71
N GLU A 8 -1.48 13.14 21.00
CA GLU A 8 -1.81 12.64 22.33
C GLU A 8 -1.22 11.24 22.53
N LEU A 9 -0.73 10.94 23.73
CA LEU A 9 -0.25 9.63 24.12
C LEU A 9 -1.23 8.96 25.05
N VAL A 10 -1.79 7.85 24.61
CA VAL A 10 -2.68 7.00 25.40
C VAL A 10 -1.99 5.69 25.70
N LEU A 11 -1.93 5.32 26.97
CA LEU A 11 -1.22 4.13 27.44
C LEU A 11 -2.22 3.07 27.92
N THR A 12 -1.93 1.81 27.65
CA THR A 12 -2.66 0.69 28.25
C THR A 12 -2.10 0.37 29.64
N LYS A 13 -2.84 -0.39 30.45
CA LYS A 13 -2.43 -0.78 31.81
C LYS A 13 -1.08 -1.51 31.85
N MET A 14 -0.67 -2.15 30.77
CA MET A 14 0.66 -2.77 30.67
C MET A 14 1.80 -1.75 30.70
N ALA A 15 1.57 -0.54 30.20
CA ALA A 15 2.56 0.53 30.12
C ALA A 15 2.38 1.59 31.22
N ASP A 16 1.14 1.73 31.73
CA ASP A 16 0.80 2.67 32.82
C ASP A 16 -0.21 1.99 33.78
N ARG A 17 0.20 1.82 35.03
CA ARG A 17 -0.60 1.14 36.08
C ARG A 17 -1.92 1.85 36.38
N ASP A 18 -2.00 3.16 36.15
CA ASP A 18 -3.17 4.00 36.43
C ASP A 18 -4.15 4.02 35.25
N SER A 19 -3.77 3.45 34.11
CA SER A 19 -4.63 3.39 32.93
C SER A 19 -5.87 2.52 33.15
N ASN A 20 -7.01 2.98 32.62
CA ASN A 20 -8.26 2.25 32.56
C ASN A 20 -8.35 1.26 31.38
N LEU A 21 -7.40 1.34 30.41
CA LEU A 21 -7.36 0.45 29.24
C LEU A 21 -6.68 -0.89 29.62
N LYS A 22 -7.46 -1.84 30.12
CA LYS A 22 -6.98 -3.12 30.70
C LYS A 22 -7.08 -4.29 29.75
N SER A 23 -8.06 -4.26 28.84
CA SER A 23 -8.39 -5.36 27.92
C SER A 23 -8.45 -4.91 26.47
N ASN A 24 -8.46 -5.87 25.53
CA ASN A 24 -8.72 -5.59 24.12
C ASN A 24 -10.04 -4.81 23.94
N SER A 25 -11.07 -5.16 24.72
CA SER A 25 -12.39 -4.52 24.66
C SER A 25 -12.37 -3.05 25.11
N ASP A 26 -11.56 -2.72 26.13
CA ASP A 26 -11.41 -1.34 26.58
C ASP A 26 -10.71 -0.49 25.51
N VAL A 27 -9.66 -1.03 24.92
CA VAL A 27 -8.94 -0.36 23.80
C VAL A 27 -9.85 -0.19 22.59
N GLU A 28 -10.66 -1.20 22.27
CA GLU A 28 -11.61 -1.17 21.15
C GLU A 28 -12.66 -0.06 21.37
N LYS A 29 -13.25 0.03 22.55
CA LYS A 29 -14.21 1.10 22.90
C LYS A 29 -13.58 2.48 22.80
N TYR A 30 -12.38 2.64 23.37
CA TYR A 30 -11.64 3.90 23.27
C TYR A 30 -11.37 4.31 21.81
N ILE A 31 -10.96 3.35 20.97
CA ILE A 31 -10.76 3.63 19.54
C ILE A 31 -12.09 3.99 18.87
N ASP A 32 -13.19 3.31 19.21
CA ASP A 32 -14.51 3.64 18.66
C ASP A 32 -14.95 5.06 19.02
N GLU A 33 -14.69 5.53 20.24
CA GLU A 33 -14.92 6.91 20.66
C GLU A 33 -14.00 7.88 19.91
N LEU A 34 -12.71 7.56 19.79
CA LEU A 34 -11.74 8.37 19.07
C LEU A 34 -12.09 8.57 17.59
N LEU A 35 -12.69 7.55 16.96
CA LEU A 35 -13.10 7.60 15.55
C LEU A 35 -14.31 8.52 15.30
N LEU A 36 -15.03 8.94 16.34
CA LEU A 36 -16.10 9.94 16.23
C LEU A 36 -15.57 11.38 16.15
N ASP A 37 -14.34 11.62 16.58
CA ASP A 37 -13.69 12.92 16.49
C ASP A 37 -13.10 13.16 15.10
N ASN A 38 -13.68 14.11 14.36
CA ASN A 38 -13.22 14.49 13.03
C ASN A 38 -11.84 15.18 13.02
N ASN A 39 -11.35 15.67 14.16
CA ASN A 39 -10.02 16.27 14.27
C ASN A 39 -8.91 15.21 14.30
N VAL A 40 -9.25 13.94 14.54
CA VAL A 40 -8.29 12.84 14.52
C VAL A 40 -8.02 12.46 13.07
N GLY A 41 -6.86 12.85 12.55
CA GLY A 41 -6.40 12.51 11.20
C GLY A 41 -5.38 11.38 11.16
N THR A 42 -4.70 11.06 12.29
CA THR A 42 -3.63 10.06 12.34
C THR A 42 -3.77 9.16 13.57
N ILE A 43 -3.65 7.85 13.40
CA ILE A 43 -3.61 6.88 14.50
C ILE A 43 -2.36 6.02 14.41
N ILE A 44 -1.56 6.03 15.48
CA ILE A 44 -0.37 5.19 15.64
C ILE A 44 -0.74 4.07 16.63
N LEU A 45 -1.04 2.89 16.10
CA LEU A 45 -1.51 1.76 16.89
C LEU A 45 -0.37 0.81 17.26
N ASN A 46 0.29 1.10 18.39
CA ASN A 46 1.36 0.27 18.96
C ASN A 46 0.88 -0.46 20.23
N VAL A 47 -0.25 -1.14 20.13
CA VAL A 47 -0.84 -1.93 21.22
C VAL A 47 -0.67 -3.41 20.93
N ALA A 48 -0.21 -4.18 21.92
CA ALA A 48 -0.20 -5.64 21.88
C ALA A 48 -1.61 -6.16 22.19
N PHE A 49 -2.31 -6.62 21.17
CA PHE A 49 -3.61 -7.27 21.33
C PHE A 49 -3.45 -8.77 21.50
N CYS A 50 -4.27 -9.38 22.37
CA CYS A 50 -4.40 -10.82 22.41
C CYS A 50 -5.17 -11.29 21.15
N ASP A 51 -4.58 -12.22 20.41
CA ASP A 51 -5.20 -12.80 19.21
C ASP A 51 -6.32 -13.77 19.51
N PHE A 52 -6.37 -14.26 20.75
CA PHE A 52 -7.38 -15.20 21.25
C PHE A 52 -7.95 -14.72 22.58
N LYS A 53 -9.20 -15.05 22.83
CA LYS A 53 -9.86 -14.94 24.13
C LYS A 53 -10.39 -16.30 24.54
N SER A 54 -10.42 -16.58 25.84
CA SER A 54 -11.09 -17.77 26.36
C SER A 54 -12.60 -17.66 26.18
N LEU A 55 -13.24 -18.74 25.83
CA LEU A 55 -14.68 -18.86 25.96
C LEU A 55 -15.07 -18.92 27.44
N PRO A 56 -16.31 -18.50 27.80
CA PRO A 56 -16.82 -18.68 29.14
C PRO A 56 -16.74 -20.13 29.59
N ILE A 57 -16.21 -20.35 30.79
CA ILE A 57 -16.22 -21.67 31.43
C ILE A 57 -17.40 -21.67 32.39
N GLU A 58 -18.25 -22.68 32.31
CA GLU A 58 -19.40 -22.83 33.18
C GLU A 58 -18.96 -22.84 34.68
N GLY A 59 -19.56 -21.97 35.48
CA GLY A 59 -19.22 -21.79 36.91
C GLY A 59 -18.03 -20.86 37.20
N ILE A 60 -17.40 -20.26 36.20
CA ILE A 60 -16.32 -19.27 36.39
C ILE A 60 -16.77 -17.92 35.81
N GLU A 61 -16.70 -16.87 36.62
CA GLU A 61 -16.99 -15.51 36.15
C GLU A 61 -16.01 -15.10 35.08
N ASN A 62 -16.54 -14.48 34.01
CA ASN A 62 -15.74 -13.97 32.90
C ASN A 62 -15.19 -12.58 33.22
N GLY A 63 -13.88 -12.39 32.96
CA GLY A 63 -13.25 -11.08 33.01
C GLY A 63 -11.98 -11.04 33.86
N PHE A 64 -11.46 -9.80 34.05
CA PHE A 64 -10.25 -9.54 34.82
C PHE A 64 -10.35 -9.86 36.32
N HIS A 65 -11.55 -10.10 36.83
CA HIS A 65 -11.83 -10.38 38.21
C HIS A 65 -12.34 -11.81 38.40
N ALA A 66 -12.11 -12.71 37.41
CA ALA A 66 -12.36 -14.13 37.62
C ALA A 66 -11.63 -14.63 38.89
N ASP A 67 -12.31 -15.39 39.70
CA ASP A 67 -11.72 -15.98 40.88
C ASP A 67 -10.44 -16.76 40.54
N ARG A 68 -9.48 -16.72 41.44
CA ARG A 68 -8.22 -17.43 41.26
C ARG A 68 -8.51 -18.94 41.06
N LEU A 69 -8.15 -19.44 39.89
CA LEU A 69 -8.20 -20.87 39.62
C LEU A 69 -7.36 -21.62 40.67
N LYS A 70 -7.98 -22.55 41.40
CA LYS A 70 -7.31 -23.31 42.44
C LYS A 70 -6.57 -24.49 41.81
N THR A 71 -5.28 -24.59 42.07
CA THR A 71 -4.45 -25.72 41.58
C THR A 71 -4.93 -27.09 42.08
N ALA A 72 -5.71 -27.14 43.18
CA ALA A 72 -6.29 -28.36 43.73
C ALA A 72 -7.40 -28.96 42.85
N GLU A 73 -7.92 -28.26 41.90
CA GLU A 73 -8.98 -28.72 40.96
C GLU A 73 -8.44 -29.55 39.80
N GLY A 74 -7.11 -29.70 39.69
CA GLY A 74 -6.47 -30.56 38.69
C GLY A 74 -6.26 -29.81 37.34
N ASN A 75 -6.29 -30.54 36.23
CA ASN A 75 -6.10 -30.00 34.89
C ASN A 75 -7.33 -29.21 34.43
N LEU A 76 -7.11 -27.99 33.93
CA LEU A 76 -8.13 -27.14 33.32
C LEU A 76 -7.90 -27.06 31.81
N THR A 77 -8.95 -27.30 31.04
CA THR A 77 -8.93 -27.07 29.58
C THR A 77 -9.58 -25.72 29.27
N LEU A 78 -8.85 -24.86 28.57
CA LEU A 78 -9.37 -23.60 28.07
C LEU A 78 -9.65 -23.72 26.58
N GLU A 79 -10.88 -23.42 26.15
CA GLU A 79 -11.23 -23.27 24.78
C GLU A 79 -10.97 -21.82 24.37
N LEU A 80 -10.18 -21.61 23.29
CA LEU A 80 -9.80 -20.31 22.80
C LEU A 80 -10.50 -20.00 21.49
N THR A 81 -11.07 -18.80 21.38
CA THR A 81 -11.65 -18.27 20.14
C THR A 81 -10.86 -17.06 19.64
N PRO A 82 -10.66 -16.92 18.32
CA PRO A 82 -9.98 -15.74 17.75
C PRO A 82 -10.71 -14.44 18.10
N THR A 83 -9.93 -13.37 18.34
CA THR A 83 -10.46 -12.02 18.52
C THR A 83 -10.47 -11.24 17.20
N ASP A 84 -11.39 -10.30 17.08
CA ASP A 84 -11.42 -9.38 15.96
C ASP A 84 -10.17 -8.48 15.93
N LYS A 85 -9.71 -8.15 14.72
CA LYS A 85 -8.56 -7.27 14.55
C LYS A 85 -9.01 -5.80 14.58
N VAL A 86 -8.81 -5.14 15.70
CA VAL A 86 -9.16 -3.73 15.93
C VAL A 86 -8.62 -2.81 14.82
N ILE A 87 -7.39 -3.02 14.38
CA ILE A 87 -6.76 -2.23 13.32
C ILE A 87 -7.55 -2.26 11.99
N ALA A 88 -8.22 -3.38 11.67
CA ALA A 88 -9.04 -3.48 10.46
C ALA A 88 -10.34 -2.67 10.58
N LYS A 89 -10.93 -2.57 11.79
CA LYS A 89 -12.13 -1.79 12.07
C LYS A 89 -11.88 -0.28 11.88
N ILE A 90 -10.71 0.23 12.25
CA ILE A 90 -10.35 1.64 12.04
C ILE A 90 -10.53 2.01 10.57
N ARG A 91 -9.93 1.24 9.66
CA ARG A 91 -9.99 1.51 8.23
C ARG A 91 -11.40 1.36 7.63
N GLN A 92 -12.25 0.52 8.21
CA GLN A 92 -13.65 0.38 7.78
C GLN A 92 -14.49 1.60 8.16
N LYS A 93 -14.32 2.12 9.39
CA LYS A 93 -15.09 3.25 9.91
C LYS A 93 -14.59 4.61 9.39
N ARG A 94 -13.26 4.76 9.30
CA ARG A 94 -12.59 6.00 8.89
C ARG A 94 -11.50 5.70 7.85
N PRO A 95 -11.88 5.62 6.57
CA PRO A 95 -10.92 5.35 5.49
C PRO A 95 -9.91 6.48 5.25
N ASP A 96 -10.19 7.69 5.75
CA ASP A 96 -9.36 8.90 5.68
C ASP A 96 -8.19 8.90 6.66
N ILE A 97 -8.29 8.20 7.79
CA ILE A 97 -7.24 8.17 8.84
C ILE A 97 -5.89 7.72 8.25
N PHE A 98 -4.83 8.49 8.54
CA PHE A 98 -3.46 8.03 8.31
C PHE A 98 -3.09 7.02 9.39
N LEU A 99 -3.06 5.73 9.02
CA LEU A 99 -2.98 4.61 9.96
C LEU A 99 -1.59 3.97 9.96
N ILE A 100 -0.97 3.92 11.15
CA ILE A 100 0.32 3.31 11.37
C ILE A 100 0.17 2.05 12.22
N GLY A 101 0.68 0.92 11.72
CA GLY A 101 0.70 -0.34 12.43
C GLY A 101 2.11 -0.75 12.86
N PHE A 102 2.16 -1.73 13.78
CA PHE A 102 3.40 -2.36 14.23
C PHE A 102 3.33 -3.85 13.99
N LYS A 103 4.43 -4.45 13.53
CA LYS A 103 4.53 -5.90 13.35
C LYS A 103 5.79 -6.43 14.01
N THR A 104 5.60 -7.26 15.02
CA THR A 104 6.70 -7.97 15.66
C THR A 104 6.89 -9.34 15.00
N THR A 105 8.15 -9.69 14.74
CA THR A 105 8.59 -11.01 14.28
C THR A 105 9.62 -11.59 15.26
N THR A 106 9.96 -12.85 15.11
CA THR A 106 10.93 -13.53 15.97
C THR A 106 11.83 -14.39 15.11
N ASN A 107 13.13 -14.12 15.16
CA ASN A 107 14.19 -14.85 14.45
C ASN A 107 13.92 -14.99 12.93
N LYS A 108 13.53 -13.86 12.30
CA LYS A 108 13.29 -13.79 10.87
C LYS A 108 14.43 -13.08 10.16
N THR A 109 14.74 -13.52 8.93
CA THR A 109 15.60 -12.77 8.02
C THR A 109 14.93 -11.45 7.65
N SER A 110 15.68 -10.48 7.13
CA SER A 110 15.16 -9.20 6.67
C SER A 110 14.05 -9.38 5.63
N ASP A 111 14.26 -10.23 4.63
CA ASP A 111 13.28 -10.52 3.57
C ASP A 111 12.00 -11.16 4.14
N GLU A 112 12.11 -12.16 5.03
CA GLU A 112 10.94 -12.78 5.69
C GLU A 112 10.17 -11.76 6.55
N GLN A 113 10.89 -10.94 7.33
CA GLN A 113 10.29 -9.89 8.15
C GLN A 113 9.53 -8.89 7.30
N PHE A 114 10.13 -8.44 6.19
CA PHE A 114 9.50 -7.57 5.22
C PHE A 114 8.20 -8.18 4.68
N LEU A 115 8.23 -9.44 4.21
CA LEU A 115 7.06 -10.09 3.63
C LEU A 115 5.91 -10.23 4.64
N ILE A 116 6.21 -10.64 5.88
CA ILE A 116 5.20 -10.78 6.94
C ILE A 116 4.54 -9.41 7.25
N ALA A 117 5.34 -8.35 7.34
CA ALA A 117 4.83 -7.02 7.64
C ALA A 117 4.08 -6.41 6.45
N LEU A 118 4.53 -6.66 5.22
CA LEU A 118 3.84 -6.26 4.00
C LEU A 118 2.47 -6.93 3.87
N GLN A 119 2.36 -8.23 4.19
CA GLN A 119 1.07 -8.95 4.23
C GLN A 119 0.11 -8.32 5.24
N MET A 120 0.59 -7.98 6.44
CA MET A 120 -0.19 -7.26 7.44
C MET A 120 -0.67 -5.91 6.88
N MET A 121 0.25 -5.10 6.33
CA MET A 121 -0.07 -3.80 5.74
C MET A 121 -1.17 -3.90 4.68
N LYS A 122 -1.05 -4.84 3.75
CA LYS A 122 -2.04 -5.04 2.67
C LYS A 122 -3.40 -5.50 3.20
N LYS A 123 -3.41 -6.32 4.27
CA LYS A 123 -4.64 -6.80 4.92
C LYS A 123 -5.34 -5.68 5.69
N THR A 124 -4.59 -4.89 6.45
CA THR A 124 -5.12 -3.84 7.33
C THR A 124 -5.23 -2.49 6.66
N LYS A 125 -4.64 -2.33 5.46
CA LYS A 125 -4.57 -1.08 4.70
C LYS A 125 -3.91 0.06 5.49
N CYS A 126 -2.88 -0.26 6.28
CA CYS A 126 -2.04 0.75 6.94
C CYS A 126 -1.29 1.59 5.90
N ASN A 127 -1.04 2.85 6.24
CA ASN A 127 -0.20 3.75 5.46
C ASN A 127 1.29 3.50 5.71
N LEU A 128 1.65 3.15 6.94
CA LEU A 128 3.01 2.74 7.33
C LEU A 128 2.93 1.53 8.28
N VAL A 129 3.95 0.68 8.24
CA VAL A 129 4.15 -0.38 9.25
C VAL A 129 5.60 -0.33 9.70
N LEU A 130 5.82 -0.22 11.02
CA LEU A 130 7.13 -0.49 11.62
C LEU A 130 7.20 -1.97 11.97
N ALA A 131 8.06 -2.71 11.27
CA ALA A 131 8.39 -4.09 11.61
C ALA A 131 9.61 -4.12 12.53
N ASN A 132 9.58 -4.98 13.54
CA ASN A 132 10.72 -5.23 14.43
C ASN A 132 10.84 -6.73 14.73
N ASP A 133 12.08 -7.23 14.79
CA ASP A 133 12.37 -8.61 15.18
C ASP A 133 12.95 -8.66 16.59
N THR A 134 12.47 -9.60 17.42
CA THR A 134 12.86 -9.69 18.82
C THR A 134 14.23 -10.31 19.04
N VAL A 135 14.72 -11.10 18.09
CA VAL A 135 16.00 -11.82 18.16
C VAL A 135 17.07 -11.08 17.37
N THR A 136 16.86 -10.86 16.07
CA THR A 136 17.83 -10.17 15.20
C THR A 136 17.94 -8.69 15.51
N ARG A 137 16.98 -8.12 16.23
CA ARG A 137 16.83 -6.68 16.52
C ARG A 137 16.66 -5.82 15.28
N ASN A 138 16.49 -6.43 14.10
CA ASN A 138 16.25 -5.68 12.88
C ASN A 138 14.91 -4.93 12.95
N ASN A 139 14.92 -3.68 12.51
CA ASN A 139 13.77 -2.81 12.42
C ASN A 139 13.71 -2.20 11.03
N MET A 140 12.52 -2.03 10.47
CA MET A 140 12.32 -1.38 9.17
C MET A 140 10.94 -0.71 9.10
N VAL A 141 10.86 0.41 8.41
CA VAL A 141 9.59 1.07 8.06
C VAL A 141 9.19 0.62 6.66
N ILE A 142 7.99 0.05 6.55
CA ILE A 142 7.47 -0.49 5.29
C ILE A 142 6.35 0.41 4.80
N THR A 143 6.31 0.63 3.48
CA THR A 143 5.36 1.51 2.79
C THR A 143 4.46 0.72 1.83
N PRO A 144 3.32 1.29 1.40
CA PRO A 144 2.43 0.67 0.41
C PRO A 144 3.08 0.43 -0.97
N GLU A 145 4.12 1.17 -1.29
CA GLU A 145 4.95 0.99 -2.50
C GLU A 145 5.81 -0.27 -2.45
N GLU A 146 5.74 -1.03 -1.34
CA GLU A 146 6.55 -2.22 -1.09
C GLU A 146 8.04 -1.89 -0.90
N THR A 147 8.32 -0.73 -0.34
CA THR A 147 9.66 -0.21 -0.09
C THR A 147 10.00 -0.24 1.39
N ILE A 148 11.26 -0.46 1.69
CA ILE A 148 11.84 -0.43 3.03
C ILE A 148 12.58 0.89 3.24
N TYR A 149 12.30 1.57 4.36
CA TYR A 149 13.06 2.72 4.84
C TYR A 149 13.59 2.46 6.25
N GLY A 150 14.74 3.06 6.55
CA GLY A 150 15.33 3.06 7.90
C GLY A 150 15.61 1.66 8.46
N GLU A 151 16.04 0.70 7.62
CA GLU A 151 16.43 -0.62 8.09
C GLU A 151 17.66 -0.52 8.99
N THR A 152 17.51 -0.96 10.24
CA THR A 152 18.57 -0.82 11.26
C THR A 152 18.31 -1.70 12.48
N THR A 153 19.36 -2.06 13.21
CA THR A 153 19.26 -2.70 14.52
C THR A 153 19.05 -1.70 15.66
N ASP A 154 19.27 -0.40 15.43
CA ASP A 154 18.98 0.64 16.42
C ASP A 154 17.52 1.05 16.42
N ARG A 155 16.81 0.66 17.47
CA ARG A 155 15.37 0.95 17.66
C ARG A 155 15.07 2.45 17.65
N LYS A 156 15.96 3.30 18.17
CA LYS A 156 15.75 4.75 18.23
C LYS A 156 15.79 5.37 16.84
N SER A 157 16.75 4.96 16.01
CA SER A 157 16.87 5.39 14.62
C SER A 157 15.66 4.95 13.79
N ALA A 158 15.18 3.71 13.98
CA ALA A 158 13.98 3.23 13.30
C ALA A 158 12.72 4.01 13.69
N LEU A 159 12.56 4.34 14.96
CA LEU A 159 11.44 5.16 15.43
C LEU A 159 11.53 6.61 14.91
N LYS A 160 12.74 7.16 14.79
CA LYS A 160 12.95 8.48 14.19
C LYS A 160 12.54 8.45 12.72
N GLU A 161 12.96 7.44 11.95
CA GLU A 161 12.56 7.27 10.55
C GLU A 161 11.04 7.17 10.41
N LEU A 162 10.37 6.40 11.29
CA LEU A 162 8.91 6.30 11.29
C LEU A 162 8.25 7.68 11.52
N VAL A 163 8.75 8.46 12.49
CA VAL A 163 8.21 9.81 12.76
C VAL A 163 8.43 10.72 11.56
N ASP A 164 9.62 10.73 10.97
CA ASP A 164 9.93 11.53 9.79
C ASP A 164 8.99 11.19 8.64
N MET A 165 8.73 9.89 8.40
CA MET A 165 7.78 9.43 7.38
C MET A 165 6.33 9.83 7.68
N ILE A 166 5.90 9.81 8.95
CA ILE A 166 4.58 10.29 9.35
C ILE A 166 4.43 11.77 9.04
N LEU A 167 5.41 12.60 9.44
CA LEU A 167 5.39 14.05 9.20
C LEU A 167 5.38 14.41 7.72
N LEU A 168 6.05 13.61 6.89
CA LEU A 168 6.07 13.80 5.43
C LEU A 168 4.75 13.40 4.75
N ARG A 169 4.05 12.37 5.27
CA ARG A 169 2.95 11.71 4.54
C ARG A 169 1.55 11.89 5.14
N ASN A 170 1.40 12.38 6.36
CA ASN A 170 0.09 12.47 7.04
C ASN A 170 -0.90 13.46 6.39
N ASN A 171 -0.41 14.39 5.57
CA ASN A 171 -1.22 15.42 4.90
C ASN A 171 -1.40 15.17 3.38
N LEU A 172 -1.05 13.96 2.89
CA LEU A 172 -1.23 13.64 1.48
C LEU A 172 -2.71 13.53 1.11
N THR A 173 -3.04 14.01 -0.09
CA THR A 173 -4.42 14.07 -0.58
C THR A 173 -4.79 12.77 -1.29
N TYR A 174 -5.83 12.10 -0.77
CA TYR A 174 -6.41 10.91 -1.38
C TYR A 174 -7.88 11.18 -1.73
N ASN A 175 -8.25 10.92 -2.95
CA ASN A 175 -9.66 11.00 -3.34
C ASN A 175 -10.34 9.62 -3.24
N HIS A 176 -11.61 9.55 -2.96
CA HIS A 176 -12.40 8.34 -3.00
C HIS A 176 -12.90 8.04 -4.42
N SER A 177 -13.10 6.77 -4.74
CA SER A 177 -13.73 6.36 -6.00
C SER A 177 -14.98 5.55 -5.71
N ILE A 178 -16.04 5.81 -6.45
CA ILE A 178 -17.21 4.94 -6.52
C ILE A 178 -16.82 3.72 -7.36
N PHE A 179 -17.23 2.54 -6.93
CA PHE A 179 -16.96 1.31 -7.66
C PHE A 179 -18.25 0.60 -8.05
N ASN A 180 -18.39 0.37 -9.35
CA ASN A 180 -19.49 -0.39 -9.96
C ASN A 180 -18.94 -1.73 -10.46
N GLU A 181 -19.41 -2.83 -9.88
CA GLU A 181 -19.02 -4.17 -10.32
C GLU A 181 -19.79 -4.55 -11.56
N VAL A 182 -19.10 -4.60 -12.70
CA VAL A 182 -19.63 -4.95 -14.02
C VAL A 182 -18.56 -5.71 -14.81
N GLU A 183 -18.87 -6.18 -16.01
CA GLU A 183 -17.87 -6.77 -16.90
C GLU A 183 -16.75 -5.77 -17.21
N SER A 184 -15.51 -6.26 -17.21
CA SER A 184 -14.32 -5.45 -17.52
C SER A 184 -14.23 -5.17 -19.02
N THR A 185 -13.64 -4.04 -19.39
CA THR A 185 -13.38 -3.69 -20.78
C THR A 185 -12.21 -4.53 -21.30
N PRO A 186 -12.39 -5.28 -22.40
CA PRO A 186 -11.30 -6.08 -22.97
C PRO A 186 -10.12 -5.18 -23.42
N ILE A 187 -8.89 -5.60 -23.15
CA ILE A 187 -7.70 -4.87 -23.61
C ILE A 187 -7.63 -4.81 -25.16
N SER A 188 -8.26 -5.76 -25.86
CA SER A 188 -8.34 -5.78 -27.31
C SER A 188 -9.07 -4.57 -27.91
N THR A 189 -9.80 -3.80 -27.11
CA THR A 189 -10.41 -2.53 -27.55
C THR A 189 -9.44 -1.35 -27.59
N THR A 190 -8.21 -1.52 -27.05
CA THR A 190 -7.16 -0.51 -27.07
C THR A 190 -6.32 -0.60 -28.35
N PRO A 191 -5.54 0.45 -28.70
CA PRO A 191 -4.66 0.42 -29.86
C PRO A 191 -3.60 -0.67 -29.81
N GLU A 192 -3.20 -1.18 -30.96
CA GLU A 192 -2.26 -2.28 -31.12
C GLU A 192 -0.91 -2.02 -30.45
N THR A 193 -0.40 -0.79 -30.53
CA THR A 193 0.86 -0.37 -29.90
C THR A 193 0.81 -0.60 -28.39
N PHE A 194 -0.29 -0.19 -27.73
CA PHE A 194 -0.48 -0.41 -26.32
C PHE A 194 -0.50 -1.92 -25.99
N GLN A 195 -1.31 -2.70 -26.70
CA GLN A 195 -1.40 -4.15 -26.51
C GLN A 195 -0.05 -4.86 -26.68
N LYS A 196 0.69 -4.56 -27.75
CA LYS A 196 2.01 -5.13 -28.02
C LYS A 196 3.03 -4.77 -26.95
N THR A 197 2.96 -3.55 -26.43
CA THR A 197 3.88 -3.10 -25.37
C THR A 197 3.58 -3.81 -24.05
N ILE A 198 2.30 -3.92 -23.66
CA ILE A 198 1.93 -4.67 -22.46
C ILE A 198 2.33 -6.14 -22.59
N LYS A 199 2.03 -6.79 -23.73
CA LYS A 199 2.43 -8.18 -23.98
C LYS A 199 3.94 -8.36 -23.88
N PHE A 200 4.73 -7.48 -24.47
CA PHE A 200 6.19 -7.51 -24.35
C PHE A 200 6.67 -7.46 -22.91
N LEU A 201 6.10 -6.58 -22.07
CA LEU A 201 6.46 -6.49 -20.65
C LEU A 201 6.08 -7.75 -19.87
N LEU A 202 4.92 -8.35 -20.17
CA LEU A 202 4.52 -9.62 -19.57
C LEU A 202 5.49 -10.76 -19.96
N ASP A 203 5.84 -10.86 -21.25
CA ASP A 203 6.74 -11.88 -21.77
C ASP A 203 8.19 -11.72 -21.24
N LYS A 204 8.60 -10.51 -20.87
CA LYS A 204 9.93 -10.16 -20.37
C LYS A 204 10.02 -9.98 -18.86
N ALA A 205 8.99 -10.37 -18.11
CA ALA A 205 8.92 -10.19 -16.65
C ALA A 205 9.11 -8.71 -16.22
N GLY A 206 8.54 -7.78 -16.98
CA GLY A 206 8.40 -6.37 -16.57
C GLY A 206 7.33 -6.17 -15.50
N PHE A 207 6.38 -7.11 -15.39
CA PHE A 207 5.41 -7.20 -14.31
C PHE A 207 5.67 -8.48 -13.52
N ILE A 208 6.50 -8.38 -12.48
CA ILE A 208 6.94 -9.53 -11.68
C ILE A 208 5.87 -9.86 -10.64
N GLU A 209 5.52 -11.14 -10.51
CA GLU A 209 4.58 -11.59 -9.50
C GLU A 209 5.06 -11.25 -8.08
N ASN A 210 4.13 -10.83 -7.24
CA ASN A 210 4.42 -10.41 -5.89
C ASN A 210 4.37 -11.61 -4.92
N ASN A 211 5.52 -12.18 -4.65
CA ASN A 211 5.75 -13.14 -3.56
C ASN A 211 4.80 -14.36 -3.55
N GLY A 212 4.49 -14.92 -4.71
CA GLY A 212 3.68 -16.15 -4.82
C GLY A 212 2.19 -15.98 -4.47
N ASN A 213 1.68 -14.75 -4.43
CA ASN A 213 0.27 -14.49 -4.15
C ASN A 213 -0.60 -14.32 -5.41
N GLY A 214 -0.04 -14.54 -6.59
CA GLY A 214 -0.70 -14.42 -7.88
C GLY A 214 -0.96 -12.99 -8.36
N PHE A 215 -0.47 -11.96 -7.64
CA PHE A 215 -0.64 -10.55 -8.01
C PHE A 215 0.65 -9.95 -8.54
N THR A 216 0.54 -9.07 -9.53
CA THR A 216 1.67 -8.35 -10.11
C THR A 216 1.61 -6.87 -9.71
N PRO A 217 2.69 -6.29 -9.13
CA PRO A 217 2.79 -4.86 -8.89
C PRO A 217 3.01 -4.11 -10.20
N GLY A 218 2.89 -2.79 -10.12
CA GLY A 218 2.90 -1.93 -11.27
C GLY A 218 1.50 -1.67 -11.81
N HIS A 219 1.40 -0.89 -12.87
CA HIS A 219 0.14 -0.59 -13.51
C HIS A 219 0.34 -0.07 -14.93
N PHE A 220 -0.73 -0.06 -15.68
CA PHE A 220 -0.79 0.55 -17.00
C PHE A 220 -2.18 1.13 -17.25
N CYS A 221 -2.25 2.15 -18.09
CA CYS A 221 -3.52 2.74 -18.49
C CYS A 221 -3.48 3.27 -19.93
N TYR A 222 -4.66 3.38 -20.51
CA TYR A 222 -4.91 3.96 -21.82
C TYR A 222 -6.03 5.00 -21.73
N LYS A 223 -5.76 6.25 -22.17
CA LYS A 223 -6.74 7.32 -22.22
C LYS A 223 -7.76 7.06 -23.33
N LEU A 224 -9.03 7.06 -23.00
CA LEU A 224 -10.11 6.92 -24.00
C LEU A 224 -10.51 8.29 -24.57
N ASP A 225 -10.67 9.27 -23.68
CA ASP A 225 -11.08 10.63 -23.98
C ASP A 225 -10.67 11.58 -22.84
N ASP A 226 -11.16 12.83 -22.88
CA ASP A 226 -10.82 13.83 -21.85
C ASP A 226 -11.49 13.62 -20.49
N LYS A 227 -12.38 12.62 -20.37
CA LYS A 227 -13.09 12.30 -19.14
C LYS A 227 -12.96 10.84 -18.73
N SER A 228 -12.30 10.01 -19.51
CA SER A 228 -12.22 8.58 -19.20
C SER A 228 -10.94 7.90 -19.66
N PHE A 229 -10.57 6.83 -18.98
CA PHE A 229 -9.43 5.98 -19.32
C PHE A 229 -9.65 4.54 -18.85
N LEU A 230 -8.91 3.61 -19.44
CA LEU A 230 -8.80 2.24 -18.96
C LEU A 230 -7.58 2.10 -18.05
N SER A 231 -7.73 1.44 -16.93
CA SER A 231 -6.64 1.16 -15.97
C SER A 231 -6.55 -0.33 -15.70
N SER A 232 -5.33 -0.82 -15.52
CA SER A 232 -5.11 -2.17 -14.99
C SER A 232 -5.82 -2.35 -13.66
N GLN A 233 -6.26 -3.57 -13.37
CA GLN A 233 -7.07 -3.90 -12.21
C GLN A 233 -6.21 -4.02 -10.94
N ARG A 234 -6.75 -3.58 -9.83
CA ARG A 234 -6.12 -3.68 -8.51
C ARG A 234 -6.10 -5.13 -8.03
N LYS A 235 -4.99 -5.59 -7.48
CA LYS A 235 -4.80 -6.97 -6.99
C LYS A 235 -5.13 -8.00 -8.08
N ALA A 236 -4.71 -7.73 -9.30
CA ALA A 236 -4.84 -8.65 -10.42
C ALA A 236 -3.48 -9.27 -10.78
N ASN A 237 -3.54 -10.42 -11.41
CA ASN A 237 -2.41 -10.96 -12.15
C ASN A 237 -2.43 -10.33 -13.55
N HIS A 238 -1.47 -9.46 -13.84
CA HIS A 238 -1.44 -8.77 -15.14
C HIS A 238 -1.28 -9.73 -16.32
N ASN A 239 -0.74 -10.95 -16.10
CA ASN A 239 -0.68 -11.98 -17.15
C ASN A 239 -2.06 -12.39 -17.68
N LEU A 240 -3.13 -12.13 -16.90
CA LEU A 240 -4.50 -12.44 -17.27
C LEU A 240 -5.24 -11.26 -17.93
N VAL A 241 -4.58 -10.12 -18.20
CA VAL A 241 -5.25 -8.91 -18.72
C VAL A 241 -5.91 -9.13 -20.08
N PHE A 242 -5.35 -10.02 -20.92
CA PHE A 242 -5.94 -10.34 -22.23
C PHE A 242 -7.23 -11.17 -22.14
N THR A 243 -7.50 -11.78 -20.99
CA THR A 243 -8.75 -12.53 -20.72
C THR A 243 -9.66 -11.84 -19.72
N GLU A 244 -9.10 -11.20 -18.68
CA GLU A 244 -9.87 -10.53 -17.61
C GLU A 244 -10.19 -9.06 -17.92
N GLY A 245 -9.46 -8.43 -18.86
CA GLY A 245 -9.67 -7.04 -19.26
C GLY A 245 -9.15 -6.01 -18.25
N MET A 246 -9.60 -4.77 -18.43
CA MET A 246 -9.22 -3.57 -17.68
C MET A 246 -10.45 -2.92 -17.03
N SER A 247 -10.27 -2.15 -15.98
CA SER A 247 -11.34 -1.34 -15.40
C SER A 247 -11.43 0.00 -16.12
N LYS A 248 -12.65 0.42 -16.49
CA LYS A 248 -12.93 1.76 -17.00
C LYS A 248 -13.00 2.73 -15.82
N VAL A 249 -12.38 3.86 -15.96
CA VAL A 249 -12.41 4.96 -14.98
C VAL A 249 -13.00 6.17 -15.68
N GLU A 250 -14.05 6.73 -15.12
CA GLU A 250 -14.70 7.96 -15.57
C GLU A 250 -14.46 9.05 -14.52
N VAL A 251 -14.15 10.26 -14.97
CA VAL A 251 -13.80 11.38 -14.09
C VAL A 251 -14.72 12.55 -14.40
N ASP A 252 -15.50 12.96 -13.42
CA ASP A 252 -16.33 14.16 -13.48
C ASP A 252 -16.10 15.01 -12.23
N ASN A 253 -15.74 16.27 -12.41
CA ASN A 253 -15.47 17.23 -11.32
C ASN A 253 -14.57 16.67 -10.20
N ASN A 254 -13.49 15.95 -10.55
CA ASN A 254 -12.60 15.24 -9.62
C ASN A 254 -13.23 14.05 -8.87
N GLU A 255 -14.44 13.65 -9.17
CA GLU A 255 -15.01 12.40 -8.73
C GLU A 255 -14.66 11.28 -9.70
N PHE A 256 -14.26 10.13 -9.15
CA PHE A 256 -13.81 8.99 -9.91
C PHE A 256 -14.83 7.85 -9.79
N THR A 257 -15.42 7.46 -10.91
CA THR A 257 -16.27 6.27 -11.02
C THR A 257 -15.49 5.18 -11.71
N VAL A 258 -15.33 4.03 -11.06
CA VAL A 258 -14.61 2.86 -11.58
C VAL A 258 -15.61 1.76 -11.90
N SER A 259 -15.57 1.25 -13.12
CA SER A 259 -16.42 0.18 -13.60
C SER A 259 -15.59 -1.01 -14.09
N GLY A 260 -15.87 -2.23 -13.61
CA GLY A 260 -15.14 -3.46 -13.97
C GLY A 260 -15.34 -4.59 -12.97
N LYS A 261 -14.74 -5.75 -13.21
CA LYS A 261 -14.75 -6.89 -12.25
C LYS A 261 -13.96 -6.59 -10.97
N ARG A 262 -13.01 -5.69 -11.04
CA ARG A 262 -12.17 -5.25 -9.91
C ARG A 262 -12.00 -3.73 -9.94
N LYS A 263 -11.66 -3.15 -8.79
CA LYS A 263 -11.27 -1.74 -8.72
C LYS A 263 -10.05 -1.48 -9.60
N ALA A 264 -9.93 -0.27 -10.12
CA ALA A 264 -8.72 0.19 -10.81
C ALA A 264 -7.48 0.15 -9.89
N SER A 265 -6.29 0.19 -10.47
CA SER A 265 -5.03 0.34 -9.75
C SER A 265 -5.09 1.48 -8.73
N VAL A 266 -4.35 1.36 -7.63
CA VAL A 266 -4.20 2.46 -6.64
C VAL A 266 -3.66 3.72 -7.31
N GLY A 267 -2.79 3.56 -8.32
CA GLY A 267 -2.22 4.66 -9.11
C GLY A 267 -3.18 5.33 -10.10
N ALA A 268 -4.43 4.88 -10.24
CA ALA A 268 -5.35 5.38 -11.28
C ALA A 268 -5.50 6.91 -11.30
N ARG A 269 -5.43 7.56 -10.15
CA ARG A 269 -5.53 9.04 -10.06
C ARG A 269 -4.26 9.74 -10.44
N SER A 270 -3.12 9.22 -10.01
CA SER A 270 -1.83 9.70 -10.50
C SER A 270 -1.77 9.54 -12.00
N GLN A 271 -2.25 8.41 -12.55
CA GLN A 271 -2.36 8.17 -14.00
C GLN A 271 -3.20 9.26 -14.67
N TRP A 272 -4.39 9.55 -14.12
CA TRP A 272 -5.25 10.60 -14.67
C TRP A 272 -4.57 11.96 -14.70
N LEU A 273 -3.99 12.37 -13.58
CA LEU A 273 -3.25 13.64 -13.49
C LEU A 273 -2.10 13.71 -14.50
N ILE A 274 -1.34 12.62 -14.62
CA ILE A 274 -0.21 12.53 -15.54
C ILE A 274 -0.70 12.70 -17.00
N LEU A 275 -1.79 12.03 -17.38
CA LEU A 275 -2.38 12.17 -18.73
C LEU A 275 -2.94 13.56 -18.99
N GLN A 276 -3.59 14.20 -18.01
CA GLN A 276 -4.12 15.55 -18.14
C GLN A 276 -3.00 16.60 -18.35
N GLN A 277 -1.88 16.44 -17.66
CA GLN A 277 -0.74 17.33 -17.76
C GLN A 277 0.16 17.06 -18.99
N ASN A 278 -0.13 16.00 -19.75
CA ASN A 278 0.63 15.59 -20.92
C ASN A 278 -0.31 15.27 -22.11
N PRO A 279 -1.00 16.27 -22.69
CA PRO A 279 -2.07 16.04 -23.67
C PRO A 279 -1.62 15.37 -24.98
N GLY A 280 -0.32 15.31 -25.25
CA GLY A 280 0.23 14.60 -26.41
C GLY A 280 0.44 13.09 -26.21
N TYR A 281 0.05 12.57 -25.03
CA TYR A 281 0.28 11.18 -24.63
C TYR A 281 -1.04 10.55 -24.16
N ASP A 282 -1.26 9.29 -24.49
CA ASP A 282 -2.48 8.55 -24.15
C ASP A 282 -2.22 7.21 -23.43
N CYS A 283 -0.96 6.79 -23.34
CA CYS A 283 -0.55 5.53 -22.71
C CYS A 283 0.41 5.78 -21.56
N ILE A 284 0.19 5.09 -20.43
CA ILE A 284 1.12 5.03 -19.29
C ILE A 284 1.42 3.59 -18.95
N ILE A 285 2.69 3.34 -18.61
CA ILE A 285 3.14 2.12 -17.98
C ILE A 285 3.95 2.49 -16.74
N HIS A 286 3.72 1.77 -15.65
CA HIS A 286 4.53 1.80 -14.44
C HIS A 286 4.95 0.38 -14.07
N THR A 287 6.25 0.15 -13.94
CA THR A 287 6.80 -1.14 -13.49
C THR A 287 7.72 -0.93 -12.31
N HIS A 288 7.83 -1.95 -11.44
CA HIS A 288 8.69 -1.93 -10.26
C HIS A 288 10.10 -2.50 -10.56
N ASN A 289 10.60 -2.26 -11.76
CA ASN A 289 11.93 -2.67 -12.18
C ASN A 289 12.95 -1.54 -11.94
N PRO A 290 14.21 -1.85 -11.59
CA PRO A 290 15.26 -0.85 -11.47
C PRO A 290 15.71 -0.32 -12.84
N LEU A 291 16.34 0.84 -12.83
CA LEU A 291 17.03 1.36 -14.01
C LEU A 291 18.31 0.55 -14.30
N LYS A 292 18.65 0.43 -15.56
CA LYS A 292 19.97 -0.02 -15.99
C LYS A 292 21.04 1.00 -15.66
N GLU A 293 22.24 0.54 -15.43
CA GLU A 293 23.41 1.38 -15.32
C GLU A 293 23.57 2.25 -16.59
N GLY A 294 23.78 3.55 -16.41
CA GLY A 294 23.91 4.51 -17.51
C GLY A 294 22.58 5.01 -18.09
N SER A 295 21.43 4.56 -17.61
CA SER A 295 20.13 5.13 -18.00
C SER A 295 20.07 6.63 -17.78
N GLN A 296 19.51 7.36 -18.74
CA GLN A 296 19.34 8.82 -18.68
C GLN A 296 17.97 9.25 -18.14
N ILE A 297 17.13 8.29 -17.69
CA ILE A 297 15.85 8.57 -17.07
C ILE A 297 16.10 9.31 -15.74
N PRO A 298 15.49 10.48 -15.51
CA PRO A 298 15.66 11.20 -14.26
C PRO A 298 15.07 10.41 -13.08
N VAL A 299 15.73 10.56 -11.93
CA VAL A 299 15.28 9.95 -10.66
C VAL A 299 14.61 11.02 -9.82
N ALA A 300 13.37 10.78 -9.41
CA ALA A 300 12.62 11.64 -8.51
C ALA A 300 12.50 10.97 -7.12
N GLU A 301 12.59 11.76 -6.08
CA GLU A 301 12.42 11.27 -4.72
C GLU A 301 10.98 10.76 -4.51
N GLN A 302 10.83 9.53 -3.98
CA GLN A 302 9.52 8.93 -3.67
C GLN A 302 9.21 8.96 -2.18
N ARG A 303 10.22 9.12 -1.32
CA ARG A 303 10.05 9.00 0.13
C ARG A 303 8.94 9.89 0.72
N PRO A 304 8.74 11.17 0.31
CA PRO A 304 7.64 11.99 0.82
C PRO A 304 6.26 11.61 0.29
N PHE A 305 6.17 10.81 -0.77
CA PHE A 305 4.93 10.63 -1.53
C PHE A 305 4.44 9.17 -1.48
N GLN A 306 3.21 8.98 -1.02
CA GLN A 306 2.57 7.67 -1.09
C GLN A 306 1.91 7.47 -2.44
N CYS A 307 2.10 6.28 -3.04
CA CYS A 307 1.45 5.90 -4.30
C CYS A 307 -0.08 6.07 -4.21
N GLY A 308 -0.67 6.70 -5.24
CA GLY A 308 -2.10 7.00 -5.31
C GLY A 308 -2.51 8.32 -4.65
N SER A 309 -1.60 9.07 -4.05
CA SER A 309 -1.86 10.46 -3.64
C SER A 309 -1.75 11.41 -4.84
N LEU A 310 -2.39 12.57 -4.73
CA LEU A 310 -2.29 13.65 -5.72
C LEU A 310 -0.84 14.11 -5.86
N GLU A 311 -0.16 14.27 -4.74
CA GLU A 311 1.22 14.75 -4.66
C GLU A 311 2.21 13.80 -5.32
N CYS A 312 1.97 12.48 -5.25
CA CYS A 312 2.75 11.49 -6.00
C CYS A 312 2.60 11.68 -7.52
N GLY A 313 1.39 11.95 -7.99
CA GLY A 313 1.14 12.27 -9.39
C GLY A 313 1.83 13.56 -9.84
N LEU A 314 1.76 14.62 -9.04
CA LEU A 314 2.44 15.90 -9.30
C LEU A 314 3.96 15.73 -9.32
N ASN A 315 4.53 15.01 -8.35
CA ASN A 315 5.95 14.68 -8.33
C ASN A 315 6.39 13.96 -9.60
N THR A 316 5.60 12.99 -10.05
CA THR A 316 5.85 12.24 -11.28
C THR A 316 5.88 13.18 -12.49
N VAL A 317 4.86 14.01 -12.67
CA VAL A 317 4.76 14.97 -13.81
C VAL A 317 5.92 15.95 -13.83
N THR A 318 6.24 16.53 -12.66
CA THR A 318 7.28 17.57 -12.53
C THR A 318 8.67 17.08 -12.95
N HIS A 319 8.95 15.79 -12.71
CA HIS A 319 10.27 15.23 -12.97
C HIS A 319 10.37 14.41 -14.27
N MET A 320 9.28 14.27 -15.03
CA MET A 320 9.30 13.57 -16.31
C MET A 320 10.17 14.32 -17.32
N LYS A 321 11.01 13.56 -18.04
CA LYS A 321 11.83 14.07 -19.15
C LYS A 321 11.44 13.37 -20.45
N GLU A 322 11.51 14.10 -21.55
CA GLU A 322 11.19 13.60 -22.88
C GLU A 322 12.42 13.00 -23.58
N PHE A 323 12.20 11.84 -24.23
CA PHE A 323 13.17 11.07 -25.01
C PHE A 323 12.56 10.70 -26.37
N LYS A 324 12.71 11.58 -27.37
CA LYS A 324 12.21 11.34 -28.75
C LYS A 324 10.73 10.93 -28.79
N GLY A 325 9.87 11.67 -28.06
CA GLY A 325 8.44 11.41 -28.00
C GLY A 325 8.02 10.29 -27.03
N ILE A 326 8.88 9.91 -26.11
CA ILE A 326 8.55 9.11 -24.91
C ILE A 326 8.91 9.97 -23.70
N LYS A 327 8.03 10.07 -22.70
CA LYS A 327 8.38 10.69 -21.42
C LYS A 327 8.57 9.63 -20.34
N ALA A 328 9.58 9.82 -19.50
CA ALA A 328 9.84 8.90 -18.41
C ALA A 328 10.40 9.60 -17.18
N VAL A 329 10.15 8.99 -16.01
CA VAL A 329 10.74 9.30 -14.72
C VAL A 329 10.82 8.03 -13.89
N TYR A 330 11.88 7.87 -13.13
CA TYR A 330 12.04 6.83 -12.14
C TYR A 330 11.73 7.39 -10.74
N LEU A 331 10.82 6.77 -10.05
CA LEU A 331 10.54 7.08 -8.65
C LEU A 331 11.46 6.24 -7.78
N ASP A 332 12.33 6.90 -7.00
CA ASP A 332 13.36 6.23 -6.21
C ASP A 332 12.77 5.12 -5.33
N LYS A 333 13.38 3.93 -5.36
CA LYS A 333 12.94 2.71 -4.66
C LYS A 333 11.50 2.26 -4.97
N HIS A 334 10.89 2.76 -6.05
CA HIS A 334 9.53 2.39 -6.41
C HIS A 334 9.44 1.83 -7.83
N GLY A 335 9.99 2.55 -8.81
CA GLY A 335 9.97 2.10 -10.20
C GLY A 335 9.79 3.20 -11.20
N VAL A 336 9.68 2.82 -12.47
CA VAL A 336 9.63 3.75 -13.59
C VAL A 336 8.21 4.01 -14.05
N ASN A 337 7.91 5.27 -14.40
CA ASN A 337 6.73 5.67 -15.17
C ASN A 337 7.16 6.07 -16.59
N ILE A 338 6.47 5.52 -17.58
CA ILE A 338 6.72 5.76 -19.01
C ILE A 338 5.42 6.19 -19.67
N LEU A 339 5.45 7.34 -20.37
CA LEU A 339 4.37 7.82 -21.21
C LEU A 339 4.77 7.68 -22.69
N PHE A 340 3.82 7.25 -23.50
CA PHE A 340 3.99 7.16 -24.95
C PHE A 340 2.64 7.37 -25.65
N ASN A 341 2.69 7.60 -26.96
CA ASN A 341 1.49 7.76 -27.79
C ASN A 341 1.12 6.43 -28.43
N SER A 342 -0.15 6.09 -28.42
CA SER A 342 -0.67 4.85 -29.03
C SER A 342 -0.46 4.75 -30.56
N ASN A 343 -0.15 5.86 -31.21
CA ASN A 343 0.22 5.89 -32.63
C ASN A 343 1.73 5.66 -32.88
N ASP A 344 2.54 5.59 -31.79
CA ASP A 344 3.97 5.31 -31.93
C ASP A 344 4.21 3.86 -32.41
N ASN A 345 5.38 3.63 -33.01
CA ASN A 345 5.80 2.29 -33.34
C ASN A 345 6.10 1.50 -32.03
N PRO A 346 5.49 0.35 -31.79
CA PRO A 346 5.72 -0.45 -30.57
C PRO A 346 7.20 -0.84 -30.39
N GLU A 347 7.96 -1.02 -31.46
CA GLU A 347 9.40 -1.32 -31.36
C GLU A 347 10.21 -0.16 -30.77
N LYS A 348 9.79 1.10 -31.01
CA LYS A 348 10.39 2.27 -30.37
C LYS A 348 10.25 2.21 -28.85
N ILE A 349 9.05 1.84 -28.36
CA ILE A 349 8.78 1.74 -26.91
C ILE A 349 9.56 0.57 -26.31
N LYS A 350 9.56 -0.59 -26.98
CA LYS A 350 10.32 -1.79 -26.53
C LYS A 350 11.82 -1.49 -26.43
N ASN A 351 12.40 -0.86 -27.45
CA ASN A 351 13.81 -0.50 -27.44
C ASN A 351 14.14 0.47 -26.29
N PHE A 352 13.31 1.51 -26.09
CA PHE A 352 13.47 2.42 -24.97
C PHE A 352 13.46 1.69 -23.62
N VAL A 353 12.52 0.75 -23.42
CA VAL A 353 12.46 -0.07 -22.20
C VAL A 353 13.72 -0.93 -22.06
N LEU A 354 14.13 -1.62 -23.11
CA LEU A 354 15.31 -2.50 -23.10
C LEU A 354 16.63 -1.74 -22.86
N GLU A 355 16.72 -0.53 -23.33
CA GLU A 355 17.92 0.32 -23.14
C GLU A 355 18.02 0.85 -21.69
N ASN A 356 16.90 1.11 -21.03
CA ASN A 356 16.87 1.87 -19.78
C ASN A 356 16.50 1.07 -18.54
N ILE A 357 15.81 -0.08 -18.67
CA ILE A 357 15.19 -0.78 -17.54
C ILE A 357 15.72 -2.21 -17.45
N GLU A 358 16.06 -2.63 -16.22
CA GLU A 358 16.49 -3.99 -15.91
C GLU A 358 15.25 -4.87 -15.66
N LEU A 359 14.78 -5.56 -16.72
CA LEU A 359 13.60 -6.44 -16.65
C LEU A 359 13.91 -7.74 -15.91
N GLY A 360 12.91 -8.33 -15.28
CA GLY A 360 13.05 -9.57 -14.51
C GLY A 360 13.55 -9.38 -13.07
N ILE A 361 13.89 -8.16 -12.68
CA ILE A 361 14.33 -7.82 -11.32
C ILE A 361 13.36 -6.80 -10.73
N LYS A 362 12.96 -6.98 -9.46
CA LYS A 362 12.12 -6.04 -8.72
C LYS A 362 12.97 -5.09 -7.89
N VAL A 363 12.60 -3.81 -7.83
CA VAL A 363 13.17 -2.83 -6.87
C VAL A 363 12.85 -3.29 -5.45
N LYS A 364 13.82 -3.20 -4.56
CA LYS A 364 13.69 -3.49 -3.13
C LYS A 364 13.64 -2.22 -2.27
#